data_d9c5a85be792176b5942bb7d54ec7231
#
_entry.id   d9c5a85be792176b5942bb7d54ec7231
#
_cell.length_a   1.000
_cell.length_b   1.000
_cell.length_c   1.000
_cell.angle_alpha   90.00
_cell.angle_beta   90.00
_cell.angle_gamma   90.00
#
_symmetry.space_group_name_H-M   'P 1'
#
loop_
_entity.id
_entity.type
_entity.pdbx_description
1 polymer ?
#
loop_
_entity_poly.entity_id
_entity_poly.type
_entity_poly.pdbx_seq_one_letter_code
_entity_poly.pdbx_strand_id
1 'polypeptide(L)'
;MADHYRISEQKAAKLIAEQFPQGANIQQVLAAAYALPEALKKDVKGLITKLENVADLSVLQTDSGIDVAGIINGGGCLYVIGSMDDEAVIRVQKMLFARCAQIIIARDEFRRWPHASIMLDEIKYLLSKYVLNALGTLRSRDCNLLLAHQSLGDFGQCGQDLPADFVKTTVLDNTPIRWFYRAASQESAQWAAGQTGEIRVDVERRRASREAGNVEHISGDSFIQKEARPLFDVNTLQHLPDGFAVMTGLGVARLAFSSPLR
;
A
#
# COMPACT_ATOMS: atom_id res chain seq x y z
N MET A 1 -27.16 28.52 23.72
CA MET A 1 -25.81 28.35 24.32
C MET A 1 -25.47 26.87 24.44
N ALA A 2 -25.60 26.07 23.39
CA ALA A 2 -25.37 24.62 23.46
C ALA A 2 -24.38 24.10 22.37
N ASP A 3 -23.64 24.97 21.68
CA ASP A 3 -22.84 24.58 20.51
C ASP A 3 -21.31 24.59 20.74
N HIS A 4 -20.83 24.60 21.97
CA HIS A 4 -19.40 24.89 22.18
C HIS A 4 -18.50 23.73 22.58
N TYR A 5 -18.96 22.48 22.71
CA TYR A 5 -18.09 21.38 23.15
C TYR A 5 -18.29 20.04 22.39
N ARG A 6 -18.41 20.08 21.08
CA ARG A 6 -18.09 18.86 20.31
C ARG A 6 -16.58 18.74 20.21
N ILE A 7 -15.98 18.01 21.13
CA ILE A 7 -14.58 17.60 21.02
C ILE A 7 -14.54 16.59 19.90
N SER A 8 -13.79 16.88 18.81
CA SER A 8 -13.58 15.90 17.76
C SER A 8 -12.89 14.66 18.34
N GLU A 9 -13.16 13.45 17.76
CA GLU A 9 -12.48 12.19 18.17
C GLU A 9 -10.96 12.37 18.25
N GLN A 10 -10.37 13.17 17.36
CA GLN A 10 -8.94 13.49 17.35
C GLN A 10 -8.49 14.27 18.57
N LYS A 11 -9.30 15.22 19.06
CA LYS A 11 -8.98 16.00 20.25
C LYS A 11 -9.12 15.16 21.52
N ALA A 12 -10.13 14.28 21.57
CA ALA A 12 -10.30 13.33 22.67
C ALA A 12 -9.15 12.30 22.71
N ALA A 13 -8.76 11.75 21.58
CA ALA A 13 -7.62 10.84 21.46
C ALA A 13 -6.31 11.52 21.91
N LYS A 14 -6.12 12.80 21.58
CA LYS A 14 -4.97 13.59 22.04
C LYS A 14 -4.98 13.80 23.55
N LEU A 15 -6.12 14.16 24.15
CA LEU A 15 -6.26 14.31 25.59
C LEU A 15 -6.00 13.00 26.35
N ILE A 16 -6.48 11.87 25.81
CA ILE A 16 -6.21 10.55 26.38
C ILE A 16 -4.70 10.24 26.27
N ALA A 17 -4.09 10.49 25.11
CA ALA A 17 -2.67 10.24 24.90
C ALA A 17 -1.76 11.10 25.78
N GLU A 18 -2.14 12.35 26.06
CA GLU A 18 -1.40 13.27 26.95
C GLU A 18 -1.46 12.83 28.43
N GLN A 19 -2.48 12.09 28.85
CA GLN A 19 -2.61 11.58 30.22
C GLN A 19 -1.81 10.31 30.47
N PHE A 20 -1.32 9.65 29.44
CA PHE A 20 -0.61 8.37 29.56
C PHE A 20 0.84 8.50 29.15
N PRO A 21 1.79 8.27 30.07
CA PRO A 21 3.18 8.12 29.71
C PRO A 21 3.37 6.92 28.76
N GLN A 22 4.46 6.93 28.00
CA GLN A 22 4.82 5.83 27.12
C GLN A 22 4.80 4.50 27.91
N GLY A 23 3.97 3.55 27.48
CA GLY A 23 3.87 2.24 28.10
C GLY A 23 2.52 1.88 28.71
N ALA A 24 1.51 2.78 28.64
CA ALA A 24 0.16 2.42 29.07
C ALA A 24 -0.40 1.27 28.21
N ASN A 25 -0.94 0.25 28.88
CA ASN A 25 -1.64 -0.83 28.17
C ASN A 25 -3.07 -0.40 27.78
N ILE A 26 -3.70 -1.15 26.88
CA ILE A 26 -5.04 -0.84 26.36
C ILE A 26 -6.10 -0.76 27.48
N GLN A 27 -5.96 -1.54 28.55
CA GLN A 27 -6.88 -1.56 29.69
C GLN A 27 -6.81 -0.25 30.48
N GLN A 28 -5.62 0.33 30.65
CA GLN A 28 -5.43 1.63 31.27
C GLN A 28 -6.05 2.75 30.45
N VAL A 29 -5.92 2.68 29.12
CA VAL A 29 -6.53 3.64 28.18
C VAL A 29 -8.05 3.56 28.25
N LEU A 30 -8.62 2.35 28.29
CA LEU A 30 -10.05 2.14 28.46
C LEU A 30 -10.56 2.64 29.81
N ALA A 31 -9.87 2.33 30.90
CA ALA A 31 -10.24 2.82 32.24
C ALA A 31 -10.33 4.35 32.30
N ALA A 32 -9.38 5.04 31.66
CA ALA A 32 -9.42 6.49 31.55
C ALA A 32 -10.56 7.00 30.65
N ALA A 33 -10.83 6.31 29.55
CA ALA A 33 -11.96 6.67 28.69
C ALA A 33 -13.30 6.53 29.43
N TYR A 34 -13.44 5.51 30.28
CA TYR A 34 -14.61 5.35 31.15
C TYR A 34 -14.68 6.36 32.30
N ALA A 35 -13.56 6.92 32.75
CA ALA A 35 -13.51 7.97 33.75
C ALA A 35 -13.88 9.36 33.24
N LEU A 36 -14.08 9.53 31.91
CA LEU A 36 -14.49 10.80 31.32
C LEU A 36 -15.88 11.22 31.81
N PRO A 37 -16.16 12.52 31.91
CA PRO A 37 -17.51 13.06 32.21
C PRO A 37 -18.54 12.55 31.17
N GLU A 38 -19.78 12.29 31.60
CA GLU A 38 -20.86 11.75 30.76
C GLU A 38 -21.12 12.55 29.47
N ALA A 39 -20.99 13.88 29.56
CA ALA A 39 -21.12 14.73 28.36
C ALA A 39 -20.07 14.44 27.31
N LEU A 40 -18.82 14.15 27.71
CA LEU A 40 -17.71 13.80 26.83
C LEU A 40 -17.80 12.35 26.33
N LYS A 41 -18.31 11.44 27.15
CA LYS A 41 -18.51 10.04 26.76
C LYS A 41 -19.42 9.90 25.54
N LYS A 42 -20.49 10.72 25.46
CA LYS A 42 -21.39 10.71 24.30
C LYS A 42 -20.67 11.07 23.01
N ASP A 43 -19.76 12.05 23.06
CA ASP A 43 -19.03 12.52 21.89
C ASP A 43 -17.94 11.53 21.44
N VAL A 44 -17.42 10.72 22.37
CA VAL A 44 -16.34 9.74 22.11
C VAL A 44 -16.82 8.29 22.15
N LYS A 45 -18.13 8.04 22.19
CA LYS A 45 -18.69 6.69 22.27
C LYS A 45 -18.15 5.78 21.17
N GLY A 46 -18.06 6.26 19.93
CA GLY A 46 -17.50 5.48 18.82
C GLY A 46 -16.02 5.11 19.02
N LEU A 47 -15.23 6.01 19.63
CA LEU A 47 -13.84 5.71 19.97
C LEU A 47 -13.76 4.65 21.07
N ILE A 48 -14.58 4.78 22.13
CA ILE A 48 -14.62 3.79 23.21
C ILE A 48 -14.93 2.40 22.66
N THR A 49 -15.99 2.27 21.85
CA THR A 49 -16.35 0.97 21.24
C THR A 49 -15.22 0.40 20.36
N LYS A 50 -14.51 1.26 19.62
CA LYS A 50 -13.35 0.81 18.83
C LYS A 50 -12.20 0.31 19.71
N LEU A 51 -11.97 0.95 20.87
CA LEU A 51 -10.96 0.52 21.83
C LEU A 51 -11.36 -0.78 22.54
N GLU A 52 -12.64 -0.94 22.90
CA GLU A 52 -13.18 -2.18 23.45
C GLU A 52 -12.95 -3.35 22.50
N ASN A 53 -13.35 -3.21 21.24
CA ASN A 53 -13.15 -4.25 20.22
C ASN A 53 -11.66 -4.63 20.03
N VAL A 54 -10.74 -3.66 20.16
CA VAL A 54 -9.31 -3.94 20.13
C VAL A 54 -8.85 -4.64 21.40
N ALA A 55 -9.34 -4.20 22.57
CA ALA A 55 -8.97 -4.78 23.86
C ALA A 55 -9.44 -6.23 24.03
N ASP A 56 -10.55 -6.60 23.36
CA ASP A 56 -11.11 -7.95 23.41
C ASP A 56 -10.31 -8.96 22.57
N LEU A 57 -9.36 -8.49 21.74
CA LEU A 57 -8.50 -9.40 20.97
C LEU A 57 -7.57 -10.17 21.91
N SER A 58 -7.67 -11.50 21.87
CA SER A 58 -6.87 -12.38 22.73
C SER A 58 -5.36 -12.19 22.57
N VAL A 59 -4.90 -11.81 21.39
CA VAL A 59 -3.47 -11.53 21.10
C VAL A 59 -2.95 -10.33 21.89
N LEU A 60 -3.82 -9.42 22.35
CA LEU A 60 -3.46 -8.26 23.16
C LEU A 60 -3.70 -8.46 24.67
N GLN A 61 -4.33 -9.57 25.04
CA GLN A 61 -4.60 -9.95 26.43
C GLN A 61 -3.45 -10.80 26.98
N THR A 62 -2.25 -10.23 27.02
CA THR A 62 -1.04 -10.93 27.50
C THR A 62 -0.31 -10.07 28.51
N ASP A 63 0.29 -10.73 29.52
CA ASP A 63 1.10 -10.07 30.55
C ASP A 63 2.48 -9.65 30.01
N SER A 64 2.93 -10.29 28.93
CA SER A 64 4.21 -9.97 28.28
C SER A 64 3.98 -9.65 26.80
N GLY A 65 4.28 -8.43 26.38
CA GLY A 65 4.22 -8.00 25.00
C GLY A 65 5.48 -8.34 24.22
N ILE A 66 5.41 -8.22 22.89
CA ILE A 66 6.57 -8.36 22.00
C ILE A 66 7.35 -7.04 22.01
N ASP A 67 8.66 -7.10 22.23
CA ASP A 67 9.56 -5.94 22.07
C ASP A 67 9.83 -5.68 20.57
N VAL A 68 8.91 -4.96 19.95
CA VAL A 68 9.01 -4.58 18.54
C VAL A 68 10.27 -3.75 18.27
N ALA A 69 10.68 -2.89 19.22
CA ALA A 69 11.87 -2.06 19.05
C ALA A 69 13.15 -2.90 19.10
N GLY A 70 13.23 -3.85 20.04
CA GLY A 70 14.33 -4.80 20.12
C GLY A 70 14.45 -5.65 18.85
N ILE A 71 13.33 -6.14 18.31
CA ILE A 71 13.33 -6.92 17.06
C ILE A 71 13.84 -6.08 15.88
N ILE A 72 13.28 -4.89 15.65
CA ILE A 72 13.62 -4.04 14.51
C ILE A 72 15.09 -3.56 14.61
N ASN A 73 15.52 -3.12 15.78
CA ASN A 73 16.85 -2.57 15.99
C ASN A 73 17.93 -3.65 16.18
N GLY A 74 17.53 -4.86 16.52
CA GLY A 74 18.41 -6.03 16.61
C GLY A 74 18.57 -6.82 15.31
N GLY A 75 17.87 -6.46 14.23
CA GLY A 75 17.90 -7.20 12.95
C GLY A 75 17.10 -8.50 13.00
N GLY A 76 16.09 -8.58 13.86
CA GLY A 76 15.17 -9.71 13.95
C GLY A 76 14.10 -9.69 12.85
N CYS A 77 13.27 -10.73 12.84
CA CYS A 77 12.12 -10.87 11.96
C CYS A 77 10.82 -10.93 12.77
N LEU A 78 9.83 -10.12 12.36
CA LEU A 78 8.48 -10.15 12.90
C LEU A 78 7.53 -10.55 11.77
N TYR A 79 6.91 -11.72 11.89
CA TYR A 79 5.88 -12.18 10.98
C TYR A 79 4.50 -12.01 11.62
N VAL A 80 3.60 -11.29 10.92
CA VAL A 80 2.28 -10.95 11.44
C VAL A 80 1.22 -11.61 10.59
N ILE A 81 0.42 -12.49 11.19
CA ILE A 81 -0.76 -13.08 10.57
C ILE A 81 -1.93 -12.16 10.92
N GLY A 82 -2.52 -11.56 9.90
CA GLY A 82 -3.66 -10.66 10.04
C GLY A 82 -4.97 -11.27 9.58
N SER A 83 -5.98 -10.43 9.52
CA SER A 83 -7.28 -10.73 8.91
C SER A 83 -7.62 -9.66 7.89
N MET A 84 -8.38 -10.05 6.87
CA MET A 84 -8.95 -9.12 5.88
C MET A 84 -10.41 -8.75 6.20
N ASP A 85 -11.06 -9.54 7.06
CA ASP A 85 -12.49 -9.43 7.35
C ASP A 85 -12.78 -8.89 8.77
N ASP A 86 -11.79 -8.97 9.68
CA ASP A 86 -11.91 -8.48 11.05
C ASP A 86 -11.36 -7.07 11.18
N GLU A 87 -12.25 -6.09 11.32
CA GLU A 87 -11.87 -4.68 11.45
C GLU A 87 -10.99 -4.37 12.67
N ALA A 88 -11.15 -5.12 13.78
CA ALA A 88 -10.32 -4.92 14.96
C ALA A 88 -8.89 -5.39 14.69
N VAL A 89 -8.72 -6.53 14.04
CA VAL A 89 -7.42 -7.06 13.62
C VAL A 89 -6.75 -6.12 12.61
N ILE A 90 -7.48 -5.67 11.58
CA ILE A 90 -6.98 -4.69 10.59
C ILE A 90 -6.49 -3.41 11.30
N ARG A 91 -7.21 -2.94 12.30
CA ARG A 91 -6.83 -1.76 13.08
C ARG A 91 -5.54 -1.98 13.85
N VAL A 92 -5.38 -3.14 14.49
CA VAL A 92 -4.13 -3.51 15.17
C VAL A 92 -2.96 -3.61 14.20
N GLN A 93 -3.16 -4.19 13.02
CA GLN A 93 -2.13 -4.23 11.98
C GLN A 93 -1.68 -2.81 11.56
N LYS A 94 -2.64 -1.88 11.37
CA LYS A 94 -2.30 -0.46 11.08
C LYS A 94 -1.54 0.20 12.23
N MET A 95 -1.92 -0.08 13.48
CA MET A 95 -1.21 0.43 14.66
C MET A 95 0.20 -0.14 14.77
N LEU A 96 0.37 -1.43 14.51
CA LEU A 96 1.69 -2.08 14.52
C LEU A 96 2.60 -1.51 13.43
N PHE A 97 2.08 -1.33 12.20
CA PHE A 97 2.84 -0.66 11.14
C PHE A 97 3.26 0.75 11.57
N ALA A 98 2.33 1.54 12.11
CA ALA A 98 2.64 2.90 12.59
C ALA A 98 3.73 2.87 13.67
N ARG A 99 3.69 1.89 14.59
CA ARG A 99 4.72 1.71 15.62
C ARG A 99 6.06 1.33 15.03
N CYS A 100 6.11 0.41 14.06
CA CYS A 100 7.34 0.06 13.34
C CYS A 100 7.95 1.30 12.65
N ALA A 101 7.13 2.07 11.94
CA ALA A 101 7.57 3.29 11.28
C ALA A 101 8.12 4.33 12.28
N GLN A 102 7.45 4.53 13.42
CA GLN A 102 7.92 5.44 14.49
C GLN A 102 9.28 5.03 15.04
N ILE A 103 9.49 3.72 15.30
CA ILE A 103 10.76 3.19 15.80
C ILE A 103 11.88 3.46 14.79
N ILE A 104 11.62 3.23 13.50
CA ILE A 104 12.62 3.43 12.44
C ILE A 104 12.92 4.92 12.25
N ILE A 105 11.90 5.78 12.26
CA ILE A 105 12.07 7.24 12.14
C ILE A 105 12.85 7.81 13.33
N ALA A 106 12.67 7.27 14.52
CA ALA A 106 13.36 7.68 15.73
C ALA A 106 14.81 7.18 15.84
N ARG A 107 15.30 6.40 14.87
CA ARG A 107 16.70 5.93 14.84
C ARG A 107 17.66 7.10 14.76
N ASP A 108 18.72 7.04 15.55
CA ASP A 108 19.83 7.99 15.49
C ASP A 108 20.55 7.88 14.12
N GLU A 109 20.64 8.98 13.41
CA GLU A 109 21.26 9.07 12.08
C GLU A 109 22.76 8.80 12.10
N PHE A 110 23.43 9.05 13.22
CA PHE A 110 24.87 8.85 13.39
C PHE A 110 25.27 7.43 13.79
N ARG A 111 24.27 6.59 14.11
CA ARG A 111 24.49 5.19 14.46
C ARG A 111 24.13 4.27 13.28
N ARG A 112 24.96 3.25 13.05
CA ARG A 112 24.60 2.18 12.10
C ARG A 112 23.54 1.28 12.70
N TRP A 113 22.44 1.14 12.00
CA TRP A 113 21.34 0.24 12.31
C TRP A 113 21.25 -0.88 11.29
N PRO A 114 20.73 -2.06 11.66
CA PRO A 114 20.34 -3.05 10.66
C PRO A 114 19.36 -2.45 9.66
N HIS A 115 19.55 -2.76 8.37
CA HIS A 115 18.56 -2.39 7.34
C HIS A 115 17.22 -2.99 7.71
N ALA A 116 16.15 -2.20 7.60
CA ALA A 116 14.78 -2.66 7.85
C ALA A 116 14.04 -2.85 6.53
N SER A 117 13.25 -3.92 6.43
CA SER A 117 12.35 -4.16 5.32
C SER A 117 10.96 -4.44 5.87
N ILE A 118 9.96 -3.68 5.43
CA ILE A 118 8.57 -3.90 5.81
C ILE A 118 7.81 -4.35 4.57
N MET A 119 7.20 -5.54 4.63
CA MET A 119 6.39 -6.10 3.57
C MET A 119 4.92 -6.03 3.97
N LEU A 120 4.11 -5.40 3.13
CA LEU A 120 2.68 -5.26 3.32
C LEU A 120 1.96 -5.97 2.17
N ASP A 121 1.36 -7.11 2.48
CA ASP A 121 0.50 -7.82 1.56
C ASP A 121 -0.93 -7.28 1.65
N GLU A 122 -1.67 -7.35 0.56
CA GLU A 122 -3.04 -6.83 0.44
C GLU A 122 -3.17 -5.38 0.97
N ILE A 123 -2.32 -4.49 0.44
CA ILE A 123 -2.14 -3.12 0.94
C ILE A 123 -3.45 -2.33 1.11
N LYS A 124 -4.50 -2.64 0.32
CA LYS A 124 -5.81 -1.96 0.37
C LYS A 124 -6.42 -1.92 1.78
N TYR A 125 -6.22 -2.98 2.58
CA TYR A 125 -6.71 -3.05 3.95
C TYR A 125 -5.86 -2.25 4.93
N LEU A 126 -4.58 -2.00 4.60
CA LEU A 126 -3.60 -1.38 5.47
C LEU A 126 -3.37 0.11 5.18
N LEU A 127 -3.84 0.59 4.01
CA LEU A 127 -3.69 2.00 3.63
C LEU A 127 -4.24 2.93 4.71
N SER A 128 -3.40 3.90 5.07
CA SER A 128 -3.69 4.93 6.06
C SER A 128 -2.76 6.12 5.83
N LYS A 129 -3.04 7.27 6.43
CA LYS A 129 -2.12 8.42 6.39
C LYS A 129 -0.71 8.06 6.85
N TYR A 130 -0.57 7.17 7.84
CA TYR A 130 0.73 6.74 8.34
C TYR A 130 1.51 5.96 7.28
N VAL A 131 0.86 5.04 6.55
CA VAL A 131 1.50 4.30 5.45
C VAL A 131 1.95 5.26 4.34
N LEU A 132 1.08 6.17 3.92
CA LEU A 132 1.39 7.13 2.87
C LEU A 132 2.56 8.06 3.25
N ASN A 133 2.57 8.57 4.49
CA ASN A 133 3.68 9.38 4.98
C ASN A 133 4.99 8.57 5.10
N ALA A 134 4.89 7.31 5.51
CA ALA A 134 6.03 6.42 5.65
C ALA A 134 6.74 6.17 4.30
N LEU A 135 5.99 6.09 3.19
CA LEU A 135 6.57 5.93 1.84
C LEU A 135 7.59 7.02 1.51
N GLY A 136 7.35 8.26 1.94
CA GLY A 136 8.26 9.38 1.70
C GLY A 136 9.43 9.48 2.70
N THR A 137 9.30 8.90 3.89
CA THR A 137 10.23 9.17 5.01
C THR A 137 11.12 7.99 5.38
N LEU A 138 10.64 6.75 5.29
CA LEU A 138 11.40 5.58 5.76
C LEU A 138 12.65 5.29 4.95
N ARG A 139 12.67 5.66 3.66
CA ARG A 139 13.85 5.49 2.81
C ARG A 139 15.09 6.19 3.36
N SER A 140 14.94 7.40 3.90
CA SER A 140 16.05 8.15 4.49
C SER A 140 16.58 7.53 5.80
N ARG A 141 15.85 6.56 6.35
CA ARG A 141 16.18 5.85 7.59
C ARG A 141 16.62 4.40 7.35
N ASP A 142 17.16 4.12 6.17
CA ASP A 142 17.62 2.79 5.76
C ASP A 142 16.53 1.72 5.91
N CYS A 143 15.32 2.05 5.42
CA CYS A 143 14.18 1.14 5.40
C CYS A 143 13.51 1.15 4.03
N ASN A 144 13.24 -0.04 3.50
CA ASN A 144 12.41 -0.19 2.31
C ASN A 144 11.01 -0.73 2.65
N LEU A 145 10.06 -0.34 1.82
CA LEU A 145 8.70 -0.85 1.85
C LEU A 145 8.43 -1.67 0.59
N LEU A 146 7.93 -2.88 0.76
CA LEU A 146 7.41 -3.71 -0.31
C LEU A 146 5.89 -3.80 -0.15
N LEU A 147 5.17 -3.35 -1.18
CA LEU A 147 3.72 -3.28 -1.17
C LEU A 147 3.16 -4.23 -2.22
N ALA A 148 2.27 -5.13 -1.83
CA ALA A 148 1.58 -5.99 -2.76
C ALA A 148 0.08 -5.62 -2.85
N HIS A 149 -0.45 -5.61 -4.08
CA HIS A 149 -1.86 -5.37 -4.36
C HIS A 149 -2.26 -6.11 -5.64
N GLN A 150 -3.55 -6.36 -5.82
CA GLN A 150 -4.05 -7.15 -6.94
C GLN A 150 -4.40 -6.29 -8.16
N SER A 151 -4.86 -5.07 -7.94
CA SER A 151 -5.27 -4.17 -9.01
C SER A 151 -5.08 -2.69 -8.65
N LEU A 152 -5.06 -1.81 -9.66
CA LEU A 152 -5.09 -0.36 -9.43
C LEU A 152 -6.39 0.10 -8.76
N GLY A 153 -7.49 -0.63 -8.95
CA GLY A 153 -8.77 -0.36 -8.31
C GLY A 153 -8.74 -0.52 -6.78
N ASP A 154 -7.79 -1.28 -6.24
CA ASP A 154 -7.62 -1.45 -4.80
C ASP A 154 -7.34 -0.12 -4.08
N PHE A 155 -6.69 0.82 -4.74
CA PHE A 155 -6.45 2.16 -4.19
C PHE A 155 -7.72 3.01 -4.06
N GLY A 156 -8.79 2.66 -4.78
CA GLY A 156 -10.11 3.29 -4.65
C GLY A 156 -10.94 2.78 -3.46
N GLN A 157 -10.55 1.67 -2.85
CA GLN A 157 -11.24 1.04 -1.73
C GLN A 157 -10.69 1.46 -0.35
N CYS A 158 -9.84 2.48 -0.32
CA CYS A 158 -9.31 3.05 0.91
C CYS A 158 -10.42 3.73 1.71
N GLY A 159 -10.25 3.84 3.03
CA GLY A 159 -11.25 4.44 3.91
C GLY A 159 -11.67 5.85 3.46
N GLN A 160 -12.87 6.26 3.86
CA GLN A 160 -13.51 7.51 3.43
C GLN A 160 -12.66 8.79 3.62
N ASP A 161 -11.64 8.72 4.48
CA ASP A 161 -10.75 9.85 4.80
C ASP A 161 -9.62 10.06 3.77
N LEU A 162 -9.49 9.17 2.76
CA LEU A 162 -8.40 9.19 1.80
C LEU A 162 -8.96 9.24 0.37
N PRO A 163 -8.86 10.36 -0.35
CA PRO A 163 -9.24 10.43 -1.76
C PRO A 163 -8.45 9.42 -2.60
N ALA A 164 -9.16 8.61 -3.39
CA ALA A 164 -8.57 7.51 -4.17
C ALA A 164 -7.42 7.95 -5.08
N ASP A 165 -7.60 9.07 -5.80
CA ASP A 165 -6.58 9.60 -6.70
C ASP A 165 -5.32 10.06 -5.95
N PHE A 166 -5.49 10.64 -4.75
CA PHE A 166 -4.36 11.02 -3.90
C PHE A 166 -3.58 9.80 -3.44
N VAL A 167 -4.29 8.74 -3.00
CA VAL A 167 -3.66 7.48 -2.58
C VAL A 167 -2.89 6.84 -3.73
N LYS A 168 -3.56 6.69 -4.89
CA LYS A 168 -2.97 6.10 -6.10
C LYS A 168 -1.70 6.86 -6.51
N THR A 169 -1.78 8.18 -6.64
CA THR A 169 -0.63 9.02 -7.03
C THR A 169 0.50 8.90 -6.00
N THR A 170 0.18 9.03 -4.70
CA THR A 170 1.20 8.97 -3.65
C THR A 170 1.91 7.62 -3.62
N VAL A 171 1.18 6.51 -3.75
CA VAL A 171 1.80 5.18 -3.78
C VAL A 171 2.66 5.01 -5.02
N LEU A 172 2.14 5.34 -6.19
CA LEU A 172 2.85 5.14 -7.45
C LEU A 172 4.11 6.02 -7.57
N ASP A 173 4.06 7.26 -7.11
CA ASP A 173 5.22 8.16 -7.18
C ASP A 173 6.34 7.75 -6.20
N ASN A 174 5.97 7.16 -5.06
CA ASN A 174 6.94 6.72 -4.05
C ASN A 174 7.40 5.28 -4.20
N THR A 175 6.86 4.52 -5.18
CA THR A 175 7.28 3.15 -5.49
C THR A 175 7.82 3.04 -6.91
N PRO A 176 9.04 3.55 -7.19
CA PRO A 176 9.59 3.56 -8.55
C PRO A 176 9.90 2.17 -9.08
N ILE A 177 10.27 1.22 -8.22
CA ILE A 177 10.52 -0.17 -8.61
C ILE A 177 9.21 -0.93 -8.54
N ARG A 178 8.81 -1.56 -9.67
CA ARG A 178 7.52 -2.25 -9.77
C ARG A 178 7.70 -3.59 -10.43
N TRP A 179 6.92 -4.56 -9.96
CA TRP A 179 6.84 -5.90 -10.49
C TRP A 179 5.41 -6.15 -10.93
N PHE A 180 5.23 -6.35 -12.22
CA PHE A 180 3.94 -6.65 -12.83
C PHE A 180 3.84 -8.13 -13.13
N TYR A 181 3.11 -8.85 -12.30
CA TYR A 181 2.69 -10.21 -12.61
C TYR A 181 1.54 -10.19 -13.62
N ARG A 182 1.00 -11.37 -13.96
CA ARG A 182 -0.12 -11.46 -14.90
C ARG A 182 -1.27 -10.54 -14.51
N ALA A 183 -1.58 -9.57 -15.37
CA ALA A 183 -2.66 -8.61 -15.15
C ALA A 183 -4.01 -9.21 -15.56
N ALA A 184 -4.97 -9.29 -14.65
CA ALA A 184 -6.30 -9.82 -14.94
C ALA A 184 -7.17 -8.80 -15.70
N SER A 185 -7.04 -7.50 -15.41
CA SER A 185 -7.84 -6.45 -16.05
C SER A 185 -7.08 -5.78 -17.19
N GLN A 186 -7.82 -5.38 -18.23
CA GLN A 186 -7.25 -4.64 -19.37
C GLN A 186 -6.68 -3.29 -18.92
N GLU A 187 -7.34 -2.60 -17.98
CA GLU A 187 -6.89 -1.31 -17.46
C GLU A 187 -5.52 -1.44 -16.78
N SER A 188 -5.36 -2.41 -15.90
CA SER A 188 -4.08 -2.68 -15.23
C SER A 188 -2.98 -3.07 -16.23
N ALA A 189 -3.31 -3.88 -17.25
CA ALA A 189 -2.38 -4.27 -18.28
C ALA A 189 -1.95 -3.08 -19.15
N GLN A 190 -2.86 -2.22 -19.54
CA GLN A 190 -2.56 -1.00 -20.31
C GLN A 190 -1.67 -0.05 -19.52
N TRP A 191 -1.99 0.18 -18.26
CA TRP A 191 -1.18 1.03 -17.40
C TRP A 191 0.23 0.43 -17.23
N ALA A 192 0.34 -0.87 -16.94
CA ALA A 192 1.61 -1.55 -16.79
C ALA A 192 2.44 -1.52 -18.08
N ALA A 193 1.82 -1.75 -19.25
CA ALA A 193 2.48 -1.64 -20.55
C ALA A 193 3.11 -0.25 -20.74
N GLY A 194 2.39 0.82 -20.40
CA GLY A 194 2.89 2.19 -20.45
C GLY A 194 4.09 2.45 -19.54
N GLN A 195 4.31 1.63 -18.50
CA GLN A 195 5.46 1.76 -17.59
C GLN A 195 6.72 1.04 -18.11
N THR A 196 6.61 0.24 -19.18
CA THR A 196 7.73 -0.56 -19.67
C THR A 196 8.69 0.19 -20.60
N GLY A 197 8.31 1.42 -21.00
CA GLY A 197 9.01 2.19 -22.02
C GLY A 197 8.57 1.77 -23.44
N GLU A 198 9.04 2.51 -24.45
CA GLU A 198 8.65 2.32 -25.84
C GLU A 198 9.83 1.85 -26.70
N ILE A 199 9.53 0.98 -27.64
CA ILE A 199 10.43 0.60 -28.73
C ILE A 199 9.83 1.03 -30.06
N ARG A 200 10.68 1.31 -31.05
CA ARG A 200 10.25 1.59 -32.41
C ARG A 200 10.31 0.31 -33.21
N VAL A 201 9.18 -0.09 -33.76
CA VAL A 201 9.03 -1.28 -34.60
C VAL A 201 8.70 -0.86 -36.02
N ASP A 202 9.36 -1.46 -37.00
CA ASP A 202 9.03 -1.26 -38.39
C ASP A 202 7.76 -2.07 -38.73
N VAL A 203 6.69 -1.36 -39.09
CA VAL A 203 5.41 -1.96 -39.50
C VAL A 203 5.21 -1.77 -40.98
N GLU A 204 5.12 -2.89 -41.71
CA GLU A 204 4.77 -2.88 -43.14
C GLU A 204 3.26 -2.60 -43.27
N ARG A 205 2.90 -1.49 -43.90
CA ARG A 205 1.52 -1.18 -44.25
C ARG A 205 1.34 -1.31 -45.77
N ARG A 206 0.31 -2.06 -46.17
CA ARG A 206 -0.13 -2.18 -47.55
C ARG A 206 -1.33 -1.27 -47.80
N ARG A 207 -1.33 -0.58 -48.91
CA ARG A 207 -2.45 0.26 -49.31
C ARG A 207 -3.56 -0.65 -49.88
N ALA A 208 -4.69 -0.69 -49.19
CA ALA A 208 -5.91 -1.28 -49.74
C ALA A 208 -6.76 -0.18 -50.38
N SER A 209 -7.07 -0.28 -51.66
CA SER A 209 -8.07 0.58 -52.32
C SER A 209 -9.35 -0.21 -52.50
N ARG A 210 -10.49 0.38 -52.04
CA ARG A 210 -11.81 -0.16 -52.34
C ARG A 210 -12.33 0.51 -53.62
N GLU A 211 -12.48 -0.28 -54.68
CA GLU A 211 -13.28 0.16 -55.83
C GLU A 211 -14.74 -0.18 -55.65
N ALA A 212 -15.61 0.64 -56.29
CA ALA A 212 -17.07 0.49 -56.25
C ALA A 212 -17.48 -0.87 -56.84
N GLY A 213 -17.63 -1.88 -56.03
CA GLY A 213 -17.95 -3.24 -56.44
C GLY A 213 -17.57 -4.33 -55.42
N ASN A 214 -17.24 -3.96 -54.18
CA ASN A 214 -16.93 -4.84 -53.06
C ASN A 214 -15.70 -5.77 -53.23
N VAL A 215 -14.81 -5.49 -54.17
CA VAL A 215 -13.54 -6.21 -54.31
C VAL A 215 -12.42 -5.38 -53.71
N GLU A 216 -11.77 -5.88 -52.64
CA GLU A 216 -10.56 -5.26 -52.09
C GLU A 216 -9.38 -5.56 -53.00
N HIS A 217 -8.89 -4.57 -53.71
CA HIS A 217 -7.59 -4.64 -54.39
C HIS A 217 -6.48 -4.21 -53.40
N ILE A 218 -5.67 -5.15 -52.97
CA ILE A 218 -4.42 -4.86 -52.26
C ILE A 218 -3.41 -4.43 -53.34
N SER A 219 -3.09 -3.13 -53.37
CA SER A 219 -2.00 -2.66 -54.26
C SER A 219 -0.68 -3.23 -53.73
N GLY A 220 0.21 -3.61 -54.66
CA GLY A 220 1.53 -4.17 -54.35
C GLY A 220 2.49 -3.19 -53.65
N ASP A 221 2.07 -1.93 -53.44
CA ASP A 221 2.87 -0.90 -52.78
C ASP A 221 2.81 -1.08 -51.28
N SER A 222 3.87 -1.55 -50.67
CA SER A 222 4.06 -1.54 -49.21
C SER A 222 4.99 -0.40 -48.81
N PHE A 223 4.68 0.26 -47.71
CA PHE A 223 5.59 1.20 -47.11
C PHE A 223 5.85 0.84 -45.64
N ILE A 224 7.13 1.00 -45.25
CA ILE A 224 7.54 0.74 -43.84
C ILE A 224 7.32 2.01 -43.06
N GLN A 225 6.50 1.92 -42.03
CA GLN A 225 6.27 2.99 -41.06
C GLN A 225 6.83 2.58 -39.71
N LYS A 226 7.61 3.48 -39.07
CA LYS A 226 8.06 3.26 -37.70
C LYS A 226 6.93 3.61 -36.73
N GLU A 227 6.53 2.64 -35.91
CA GLU A 227 5.49 2.78 -34.89
C GLU A 227 6.11 2.58 -33.54
N ALA A 228 5.77 3.47 -32.59
CA ALA A 228 6.17 3.30 -31.19
C ALA A 228 5.22 2.33 -30.52
N ARG A 229 5.76 1.32 -29.86
CA ARG A 229 5.00 0.32 -29.10
C ARG A 229 5.63 0.11 -27.73
N PRO A 230 4.83 -0.20 -26.69
CA PRO A 230 5.38 -0.59 -25.40
C PRO A 230 6.35 -1.76 -25.56
N LEU A 231 7.43 -1.77 -24.76
CA LEU A 231 8.42 -2.86 -24.79
C LEU A 231 7.78 -4.20 -24.41
N PHE A 232 6.90 -4.19 -23.41
CA PHE A 232 5.99 -5.30 -23.10
C PHE A 232 4.55 -4.81 -23.32
N ASP A 233 3.90 -5.41 -24.29
CA ASP A 233 2.54 -5.03 -24.67
C ASP A 233 1.47 -5.60 -23.72
N VAL A 234 0.24 -5.15 -23.90
CA VAL A 234 -0.92 -5.55 -23.07
C VAL A 234 -1.12 -7.07 -23.15
N ASN A 235 -1.01 -7.67 -24.34
CA ASN A 235 -1.21 -9.11 -24.51
C ASN A 235 -0.15 -9.91 -23.75
N THR A 236 1.11 -9.49 -23.83
CA THR A 236 2.20 -10.10 -23.06
C THR A 236 1.92 -10.07 -21.56
N LEU A 237 1.50 -8.91 -21.03
CA LEU A 237 1.21 -8.74 -19.60
C LEU A 237 0.00 -9.53 -19.12
N GLN A 238 -1.01 -9.74 -19.98
CA GLN A 238 -2.19 -10.55 -19.63
C GLN A 238 -1.93 -12.06 -19.71
N HIS A 239 -0.89 -12.49 -20.43
CA HIS A 239 -0.57 -13.89 -20.65
C HIS A 239 0.76 -14.33 -20.03
N LEU A 240 1.30 -13.56 -19.09
CA LEU A 240 2.50 -13.97 -18.37
C LEU A 240 2.27 -15.32 -17.66
N PRO A 241 3.21 -16.27 -17.81
CA PRO A 241 3.14 -17.53 -17.05
C PRO A 241 3.26 -17.29 -15.55
N ASP A 242 2.81 -18.27 -14.76
CA ASP A 242 2.92 -18.20 -13.30
C ASP A 242 4.40 -18.08 -12.88
N GLY A 243 4.67 -17.23 -11.90
CA GLY A 243 6.02 -16.93 -11.42
C GLY A 243 6.79 -15.91 -12.28
N PHE A 244 6.31 -15.54 -13.45
CA PHE A 244 6.93 -14.49 -14.26
C PHE A 244 6.34 -13.13 -13.97
N ALA A 245 7.21 -12.12 -13.95
CA ALA A 245 6.84 -10.71 -13.80
C ALA A 245 7.68 -9.84 -14.74
N VAL A 246 7.12 -8.69 -15.11
CA VAL A 246 7.88 -7.61 -15.74
C VAL A 246 8.30 -6.63 -14.68
N MET A 247 9.60 -6.43 -14.51
CA MET A 247 10.18 -5.49 -13.56
C MET A 247 10.54 -4.17 -14.25
N THR A 248 10.14 -3.05 -13.65
CA THR A 248 10.45 -1.69 -14.11
C THR A 248 11.09 -0.87 -12.99
N GLY A 249 11.65 0.30 -13.34
CA GLY A 249 12.20 1.25 -12.38
C GLY A 249 13.70 1.09 -12.10
N LEU A 250 14.35 0.07 -12.63
CA LEU A 250 15.80 -0.16 -12.57
C LEU A 250 16.42 -0.19 -13.98
N GLY A 251 16.20 0.86 -14.75
CA GLY A 251 16.62 0.94 -16.16
C GLY A 251 15.56 0.37 -17.09
N VAL A 252 15.98 -0.29 -18.18
CA VAL A 252 15.07 -0.90 -19.16
C VAL A 252 14.23 -1.98 -18.49
N ALA A 253 12.93 -2.02 -18.79
CA ALA A 253 12.04 -3.05 -18.29
C ALA A 253 12.53 -4.44 -18.71
N ARG A 254 12.45 -5.40 -17.80
CA ARG A 254 12.95 -6.77 -18.03
C ARG A 254 12.04 -7.81 -17.42
N LEU A 255 12.07 -9.00 -18.04
CA LEU A 255 11.37 -10.16 -17.51
C LEU A 255 12.14 -10.68 -16.27
N ALA A 256 11.42 -10.98 -15.20
CA ALA A 256 11.92 -11.58 -13.99
C ALA A 256 11.14 -12.86 -13.67
N PHE A 257 11.77 -13.78 -13.00
CA PHE A 257 11.16 -15.03 -12.56
C PHE A 257 11.27 -15.15 -11.05
N SER A 258 10.17 -15.48 -10.38
CA SER A 258 10.11 -15.79 -8.95
C SER A 258 9.70 -17.24 -8.77
N SER A 259 10.50 -17.99 -7.99
CA SER A 259 10.16 -19.37 -7.59
C SER A 259 9.76 -19.39 -6.13
N PRO A 260 8.72 -20.16 -5.75
CA PRO A 260 8.42 -20.36 -4.32
C PRO A 260 9.63 -21.01 -3.63
N LEU A 261 9.94 -20.51 -2.45
CA LEU A 261 10.91 -21.15 -1.57
C LEU A 261 10.36 -22.53 -1.19
N ARG A 262 11.15 -23.58 -1.41
CA ARG A 262 10.83 -24.95 -1.00
C ARG A 262 11.43 -25.23 0.38
#